data_afa8b1cb4140fdb1414da39f0f50d20f
#
_entry.id   afa8b1cb4140fdb1414da39f0f50d20f
#
_cell.length_a   1.000
_cell.length_b   1.000
_cell.length_c   1.000
_cell.angle_alpha   90.00
_cell.angle_beta   90.00
_cell.angle_gamma   90.00
#
_symmetry.space_group_name_H-M   'P 1'
#
loop_
_entity.id
_entity.type
_entity.pdbx_description
1 polymer ?
#
loop_
_entity_poly.entity_id
_entity_poly.type
_entity_poly.pdbx_seq_one_letter_code
_entity_poly.pdbx_strand_id
1 'polypeptide(L)'
;MNRSLNICVVSSTFPRSESDYAVPWMRESIRRLTDRGHRVSVLAPSYKGLADHEIDGVPVHRFRYAPSRWERLTHEEGAPSKVRNPLMQLLAAPYVAQGVRAANRLGRRERFDVVHTHWPFPHEPIGSALARSCGAPLVLNCHGAEFALARRKAWVAELLRRSLLKGDLVIANSNDTAEHIRALSGREAVVLPYGSTVAARSRPTRPNPVPRILFTGRLIQRKGVEYLLRAVPLLLARRKVEVIITGSGDQRERLEALARELGIVHAVRFLGFVSNEELDRQYARCDLWVNPSIVDDRGDTEGLGVGAIEAYAHCKPVVASDVGGIPDAVVHGETGLLVPEKDPRALAVAINWLLDDPVLAARLGRNGLEFARRQFCWDRITNQLEDTYFEAIAARNPVATREPVRAAESFAGVVPA
;
A
#
# COMPACT_ATOMS: atom_id res chain seq x y z
N MET A 1 -2.31 -5.86 -30.37
CA MET A 1 -1.70 -6.66 -29.28
C MET A 1 -0.42 -5.94 -28.87
N ASN A 2 -0.29 -5.50 -27.62
CA ASN A 2 0.94 -4.88 -27.17
C ASN A 2 2.08 -5.91 -27.20
N ARG A 3 3.30 -5.46 -27.50
CA ARG A 3 4.52 -6.28 -27.49
C ARG A 3 4.71 -6.90 -26.10
N SER A 4 4.99 -8.21 -26.04
CA SER A 4 5.39 -8.87 -24.77
C SER A 4 6.70 -8.29 -24.26
N LEU A 5 6.76 -7.95 -22.98
CA LEU A 5 7.95 -7.43 -22.30
C LEU A 5 8.59 -8.49 -21.39
N ASN A 6 9.90 -8.41 -21.22
CA ASN A 6 10.63 -9.12 -20.18
C ASN A 6 10.95 -8.14 -19.04
N ILE A 7 10.35 -8.31 -17.88
CA ILE A 7 10.34 -7.35 -16.77
C ILE A 7 11.06 -7.97 -15.57
N CYS A 8 11.99 -7.24 -14.96
CA CYS A 8 12.54 -7.63 -13.67
C CYS A 8 12.04 -6.70 -12.56
N VAL A 9 11.36 -7.27 -11.56
CA VAL A 9 10.92 -6.57 -10.36
C VAL A 9 11.98 -6.71 -9.28
N VAL A 10 12.52 -5.58 -8.81
CA VAL A 10 13.48 -5.53 -7.69
C VAL A 10 12.73 -5.11 -6.43
N SER A 11 12.74 -5.96 -5.40
CA SER A 11 11.95 -5.72 -4.19
C SER A 11 12.70 -6.10 -2.91
N SER A 12 12.40 -5.42 -1.80
CA SER A 12 12.91 -5.77 -0.46
C SER A 12 12.33 -7.06 0.09
N THR A 13 11.11 -7.40 -0.32
CA THR A 13 10.38 -8.57 0.15
C THR A 13 9.52 -9.12 -0.98
N PHE A 14 9.43 -10.43 -1.06
CA PHE A 14 8.54 -11.15 -1.95
C PHE A 14 8.21 -12.49 -1.29
N PRO A 15 7.04 -13.11 -1.56
CA PRO A 15 6.64 -14.37 -0.92
C PRO A 15 7.74 -15.42 -0.89
N ARG A 16 7.81 -16.15 0.23
CA ARG A 16 8.80 -17.21 0.48
C ARG A 16 8.30 -18.58 0.08
N SER A 17 6.99 -18.70 -0.04
CA SER A 17 6.26 -19.89 -0.47
C SER A 17 4.90 -19.47 -1.04
N GLU A 18 4.19 -20.38 -1.67
CA GLU A 18 2.83 -20.16 -2.19
C GLU A 18 1.84 -19.72 -1.11
N SER A 19 2.05 -20.16 0.14
CA SER A 19 1.21 -19.81 1.28
C SER A 19 1.62 -18.52 2.01
N ASP A 20 2.69 -17.85 1.54
CA ASP A 20 3.16 -16.60 2.16
C ASP A 20 2.36 -15.40 1.62
N TYR A 21 1.68 -14.69 2.52
CA TYR A 21 0.87 -13.51 2.21
C TYR A 21 1.67 -12.18 2.22
N ALA A 22 3.00 -12.24 2.12
CA ALA A 22 3.80 -11.01 2.01
C ALA A 22 3.49 -10.29 0.68
N VAL A 23 3.28 -8.97 0.74
CA VAL A 23 3.02 -8.08 -0.40
C VAL A 23 2.01 -8.63 -1.44
N PRO A 24 0.78 -8.96 -1.04
CA PRO A 24 -0.20 -9.64 -1.90
C PRO A 24 -0.55 -8.81 -3.14
N TRP A 25 -0.54 -7.48 -3.04
CA TRP A 25 -0.77 -6.57 -4.16
C TRP A 25 0.33 -6.67 -5.23
N MET A 26 1.59 -6.89 -4.85
CA MET A 26 2.70 -7.05 -5.79
C MET A 26 2.60 -8.43 -6.49
N ARG A 27 2.31 -9.49 -5.73
CA ARG A 27 2.07 -10.83 -6.28
C ARG A 27 0.95 -10.81 -7.33
N GLU A 28 -0.18 -10.17 -7.01
CA GLU A 28 -1.31 -10.06 -7.94
C GLU A 28 -0.98 -9.17 -9.16
N SER A 29 -0.26 -8.06 -8.98
CA SER A 29 0.20 -7.23 -10.09
C SER A 29 1.09 -8.02 -11.07
N ILE A 30 2.03 -8.80 -10.55
CA ILE A 30 2.92 -9.65 -11.36
C ILE A 30 2.10 -10.72 -12.08
N ARG A 31 1.19 -11.41 -11.39
CA ARG A 31 0.31 -12.42 -12.00
C ARG A 31 -0.46 -11.83 -13.17
N ARG A 32 -1.02 -10.63 -13.05
CA ARG A 32 -1.76 -9.97 -14.13
C ARG A 32 -0.90 -9.60 -15.32
N LEU A 33 0.35 -9.20 -15.08
CA LEU A 33 1.31 -8.97 -16.16
C LEU A 33 1.63 -10.29 -16.88
N THR A 34 1.81 -11.40 -16.17
CA THR A 34 2.06 -12.70 -16.78
C THR A 34 0.83 -13.22 -17.53
N ASP A 35 -0.37 -13.06 -17.01
CA ASP A 35 -1.64 -13.40 -17.69
C ASP A 35 -1.81 -12.65 -19.02
N ARG A 36 -1.21 -11.45 -19.16
CA ARG A 36 -1.18 -10.66 -20.40
C ARG A 36 -0.03 -11.01 -21.35
N GLY A 37 0.75 -12.03 -21.01
CA GLY A 37 1.82 -12.55 -21.85
C GLY A 37 3.18 -11.90 -21.66
N HIS A 38 3.36 -11.04 -20.61
CA HIS A 38 4.68 -10.57 -20.22
C HIS A 38 5.46 -11.67 -19.48
N ARG A 39 6.77 -11.66 -19.61
CA ARG A 39 7.66 -12.46 -18.79
C ARG A 39 8.12 -11.62 -17.60
N VAL A 40 7.88 -12.11 -16.40
CA VAL A 40 8.30 -11.39 -15.18
C VAL A 40 9.19 -12.28 -14.35
N SER A 41 10.27 -11.74 -13.83
CA SER A 41 11.08 -12.34 -12.78
C SER A 41 11.29 -11.36 -11.63
N VAL A 42 11.62 -11.88 -10.44
CA VAL A 42 11.81 -11.07 -9.24
C VAL A 42 13.23 -11.23 -8.72
N LEU A 43 13.90 -10.12 -8.43
CA LEU A 43 15.17 -10.09 -7.70
C LEU A 43 14.91 -9.58 -6.26
N ALA A 44 15.11 -10.44 -5.28
CA ALA A 44 14.84 -10.12 -3.88
C ALA A 44 15.91 -10.70 -2.94
N PRO A 45 16.07 -10.18 -1.71
CA PRO A 45 17.03 -10.75 -0.76
C PRO A 45 16.62 -12.13 -0.29
N SER A 46 17.60 -12.94 0.04
CA SER A 46 17.39 -14.21 0.76
C SER A 46 16.87 -13.96 2.16
N TYR A 47 16.07 -14.88 2.66
CA TYR A 47 15.58 -14.93 4.03
C TYR A 47 15.96 -16.28 4.65
N LYS A 48 16.74 -16.26 5.72
CA LYS A 48 17.22 -17.47 6.44
C LYS A 48 17.84 -18.53 5.52
N GLY A 49 18.50 -18.11 4.44
CA GLY A 49 19.16 -19.02 3.50
C GLY A 49 18.28 -19.48 2.34
N LEU A 50 17.11 -18.89 2.15
CA LEU A 50 16.22 -19.21 1.05
C LEU A 50 16.94 -19.01 -0.29
N ALA A 51 16.95 -20.07 -1.11
CA ALA A 51 17.53 -20.07 -2.46
C ALA A 51 16.51 -19.59 -3.51
N ASP A 52 16.96 -19.51 -4.75
CA ASP A 52 16.10 -19.26 -5.90
C ASP A 52 14.97 -20.29 -5.95
N HIS A 53 13.78 -19.84 -6.30
CA HIS A 53 12.55 -20.64 -6.38
C HIS A 53 11.53 -19.98 -7.31
N GLU A 54 10.36 -20.55 -7.42
CA GLU A 54 9.24 -19.99 -8.19
C GLU A 54 8.04 -19.74 -7.28
N ILE A 55 7.25 -18.72 -7.61
CA ILE A 55 5.95 -18.41 -7.02
C ILE A 55 4.97 -18.14 -8.16
N ASP A 56 3.88 -18.86 -8.24
CA ASP A 56 2.89 -18.79 -9.33
C ASP A 56 3.53 -18.90 -10.73
N GLY A 57 4.58 -19.71 -10.90
CA GLY A 57 5.35 -19.82 -12.14
C GLY A 57 6.29 -18.64 -12.44
N VAL A 58 6.46 -17.71 -11.49
CA VAL A 58 7.35 -16.56 -11.62
C VAL A 58 8.70 -16.86 -10.96
N PRO A 59 9.83 -16.81 -11.71
CA PRO A 59 11.15 -17.02 -11.15
C PRO A 59 11.52 -15.94 -10.11
N VAL A 60 11.99 -16.37 -8.95
CA VAL A 60 12.43 -15.51 -7.84
C VAL A 60 13.91 -15.76 -7.56
N HIS A 61 14.77 -14.81 -7.96
CA HIS A 61 16.18 -14.83 -7.72
C HIS A 61 16.50 -14.26 -6.32
N ARG A 62 17.13 -15.07 -5.46
CA ARG A 62 17.43 -14.69 -4.08
C ARG A 62 18.91 -14.39 -3.89
N PHE A 63 19.26 -13.15 -3.58
CA PHE A 63 20.64 -12.81 -3.26
C PHE A 63 20.95 -12.95 -1.77
N ARG A 64 22.04 -13.68 -1.48
CA ARG A 64 22.59 -13.84 -0.13
C ARG A 64 23.36 -12.57 0.26
N TYR A 65 23.17 -12.08 1.48
CA TYR A 65 23.86 -10.87 1.97
C TYR A 65 24.51 -11.05 3.35
N ALA A 66 24.28 -12.19 3.99
CA ALA A 66 24.82 -12.53 5.31
C ALA A 66 24.80 -14.07 5.49
N PRO A 67 25.40 -14.62 6.57
CA PRO A 67 25.09 -15.97 7.02
C PRO A 67 23.57 -16.14 7.24
N SER A 68 23.01 -17.32 6.87
CA SER A 68 21.56 -17.57 6.84
C SER A 68 20.79 -17.14 8.10
N ARG A 69 21.38 -17.38 9.28
CA ARG A 69 20.77 -16.97 10.56
C ARG A 69 20.56 -15.46 10.71
N TRP A 70 21.28 -14.63 9.95
CA TRP A 70 21.25 -13.17 10.01
C TRP A 70 20.46 -12.54 8.85
N GLU A 71 20.06 -13.32 7.85
CA GLU A 71 19.24 -12.87 6.73
C GLU A 71 17.78 -12.65 7.15
N ARG A 72 17.52 -11.60 7.95
CA ARG A 72 16.19 -11.27 8.51
C ARG A 72 15.81 -9.80 8.35
N LEU A 73 16.56 -9.02 7.55
CA LEU A 73 16.42 -7.56 7.48
C LEU A 73 15.05 -7.12 6.94
N THR A 74 14.45 -7.86 6.02
CA THR A 74 13.36 -7.38 5.17
C THR A 74 12.03 -8.12 5.33
N HIS A 75 11.99 -9.21 6.08
CA HIS A 75 10.78 -10.01 6.31
C HIS A 75 10.28 -9.91 7.76
N GLU A 76 9.11 -10.45 8.05
CA GLU A 76 8.39 -10.39 9.32
C GLU A 76 7.85 -8.97 9.59
N GLU A 77 8.30 -8.27 10.63
CA GLU A 77 7.82 -6.92 11.01
C GLU A 77 8.26 -5.78 10.05
N GLY A 78 9.04 -6.12 9.01
CA GLY A 78 9.57 -5.17 8.05
C GLY A 78 10.89 -4.50 8.45
N ALA A 79 11.61 -3.98 7.44
CA ALA A 79 12.92 -3.35 7.63
C ALA A 79 12.92 -2.17 8.63
N PRO A 80 11.89 -1.30 8.69
CA PRO A 80 11.91 -0.15 9.60
C PRO A 80 11.99 -0.50 11.08
N SER A 81 11.43 -1.63 11.51
CA SER A 81 11.51 -2.08 12.92
C SER A 81 12.89 -2.66 13.25
N LYS A 82 13.49 -3.38 12.31
CA LYS A 82 14.76 -4.10 12.52
C LYS A 82 15.99 -3.22 12.40
N VAL A 83 15.97 -2.18 11.59
CA VAL A 83 17.06 -1.19 11.45
C VAL A 83 17.28 -0.38 12.76
N ARG A 84 16.44 -0.55 13.79
CA ARG A 84 16.72 -0.01 15.14
C ARG A 84 17.86 -0.73 15.85
N ASN A 85 18.10 -2.01 15.55
CA ASN A 85 19.19 -2.77 16.14
C ASN A 85 20.52 -2.38 15.44
N PRO A 86 21.53 -1.84 16.16
CA PRO A 86 22.82 -1.45 15.58
C PRO A 86 23.50 -2.57 14.80
N LEU A 87 23.38 -3.82 15.27
CA LEU A 87 23.93 -5.00 14.58
C LEU A 87 23.25 -5.24 13.22
N MET A 88 21.96 -4.93 13.11
CA MET A 88 21.24 -5.04 11.84
C MET A 88 21.62 -3.91 10.87
N GLN A 89 22.00 -2.73 11.37
CA GLN A 89 22.50 -1.64 10.54
C GLN A 89 23.80 -2.01 9.83
N LEU A 90 24.66 -2.81 10.45
CA LEU A 90 25.91 -3.29 9.82
C LEU A 90 25.65 -4.17 8.59
N LEU A 91 24.46 -4.77 8.49
CA LEU A 91 24.07 -5.58 7.33
C LEU A 91 23.61 -4.74 6.13
N ALA A 92 23.35 -3.44 6.30
CA ALA A 92 22.84 -2.59 5.21
C ALA A 92 23.84 -2.47 4.04
N ALA A 93 25.14 -2.28 4.33
CA ALA A 93 26.16 -2.18 3.30
C ALA A 93 26.37 -3.50 2.53
N PRO A 94 26.59 -4.67 3.18
CA PRO A 94 26.65 -5.94 2.47
C PRO A 94 25.35 -6.28 1.74
N TYR A 95 24.18 -5.91 2.27
CA TYR A 95 22.89 -6.07 1.60
C TYR A 95 22.88 -5.40 0.22
N VAL A 96 23.19 -4.11 0.15
CA VAL A 96 23.23 -3.37 -1.11
C VAL A 96 24.34 -3.91 -2.03
N ALA A 97 25.54 -4.14 -1.50
CA ALA A 97 26.66 -4.62 -2.29
C ALA A 97 26.41 -6.00 -2.93
N GLN A 98 25.86 -6.93 -2.20
CA GLN A 98 25.52 -8.26 -2.72
C GLN A 98 24.31 -8.22 -3.66
N GLY A 99 23.32 -7.35 -3.39
CA GLY A 99 22.23 -7.09 -4.31
C GLY A 99 22.72 -6.57 -5.67
N VAL A 100 23.64 -5.60 -5.66
CA VAL A 100 24.30 -5.07 -6.88
C VAL A 100 25.09 -6.16 -7.64
N ARG A 101 25.82 -7.02 -6.92
CA ARG A 101 26.53 -8.14 -7.54
C ARG A 101 25.58 -9.15 -8.17
N ALA A 102 24.48 -9.45 -7.50
CA ALA A 102 23.43 -10.34 -8.02
C ALA A 102 22.75 -9.75 -9.25
N ALA A 103 22.39 -8.46 -9.21
CA ALA A 103 21.83 -7.71 -10.32
C ALA A 103 22.72 -7.76 -11.56
N ASN A 104 24.03 -7.48 -11.41
CA ASN A 104 24.99 -7.56 -12.51
C ASN A 104 25.13 -8.99 -13.07
N ARG A 105 25.10 -10.03 -12.22
CA ARG A 105 25.12 -11.42 -12.68
C ARG A 105 23.87 -11.80 -13.45
N LEU A 106 22.71 -11.39 -12.94
CA LEU A 106 21.43 -11.64 -13.59
C LEU A 106 21.36 -10.95 -14.95
N GLY A 107 21.69 -9.67 -15.04
CA GLY A 107 21.67 -8.90 -16.28
C GLY A 107 22.69 -9.33 -17.35
N ARG A 108 23.72 -10.16 -16.99
CA ARG A 108 24.60 -10.83 -17.95
C ARG A 108 24.00 -12.11 -18.52
N ARG A 109 23.08 -12.73 -17.81
CA ARG A 109 22.42 -14.00 -18.20
C ARG A 109 21.11 -13.75 -18.92
N GLU A 110 20.37 -12.72 -18.51
CA GLU A 110 19.05 -12.41 -18.99
C GLU A 110 18.97 -10.95 -19.44
N ARG A 111 18.19 -10.69 -20.50
CA ARG A 111 17.89 -9.34 -20.98
C ARG A 111 16.51 -8.95 -20.57
N PHE A 112 16.40 -7.80 -19.95
CA PHE A 112 15.12 -7.23 -19.53
C PHE A 112 14.80 -6.00 -20.38
N ASP A 113 13.51 -5.82 -20.72
CA ASP A 113 13.01 -4.63 -21.38
C ASP A 113 12.78 -3.50 -20.38
N VAL A 114 12.48 -3.83 -19.11
CA VAL A 114 12.23 -2.89 -18.00
C VAL A 114 12.76 -3.45 -16.69
N VAL A 115 13.35 -2.60 -15.85
CA VAL A 115 13.66 -2.88 -14.45
C VAL A 115 12.76 -2.03 -13.56
N HIS A 116 11.86 -2.67 -12.82
CA HIS A 116 10.92 -2.02 -11.90
C HIS A 116 11.38 -2.22 -10.46
N THR A 117 11.80 -1.15 -9.81
CA THR A 117 12.38 -1.19 -8.45
C THR A 117 11.43 -0.57 -7.44
N HIS A 118 10.97 -1.37 -6.49
CA HIS A 118 10.17 -0.92 -5.36
C HIS A 118 11.03 -0.44 -4.21
N TRP A 119 10.55 0.56 -3.46
CA TRP A 119 11.28 1.21 -2.37
C TRP A 119 12.66 1.68 -2.82
N PRO A 120 12.77 2.81 -3.55
CA PRO A 120 14.02 3.28 -4.13
C PRO A 120 15.18 3.34 -3.14
N PHE A 121 14.91 3.69 -1.88
CA PHE A 121 15.89 3.57 -0.82
C PHE A 121 15.62 2.31 0.02
N PRO A 122 16.59 1.37 0.14
CA PRO A 122 17.97 1.40 -0.39
C PRO A 122 18.15 0.59 -1.71
N HIS A 123 17.10 0.33 -2.51
CA HIS A 123 17.14 -0.64 -3.61
C HIS A 123 17.52 -0.04 -4.98
N GLU A 124 17.48 1.30 -5.12
CA GLU A 124 17.86 1.94 -6.40
C GLU A 124 19.24 1.49 -6.91
N PRO A 125 20.31 1.37 -6.10
CA PRO A 125 21.60 0.91 -6.61
C PRO A 125 21.56 -0.50 -7.22
N ILE A 126 20.69 -1.37 -6.69
CA ILE A 126 20.46 -2.74 -7.20
C ILE A 126 19.73 -2.67 -8.55
N GLY A 127 18.63 -1.92 -8.61
CA GLY A 127 17.89 -1.70 -9.85
C GLY A 127 18.71 -1.03 -10.93
N SER A 128 19.45 0.02 -10.59
CA SER A 128 20.36 0.71 -11.50
C SER A 128 21.46 -0.19 -12.06
N ALA A 129 22.02 -1.10 -11.25
CA ALA A 129 23.02 -2.04 -11.72
C ALA A 129 22.44 -3.01 -12.75
N LEU A 130 21.24 -3.53 -12.50
CA LEU A 130 20.53 -4.39 -13.44
C LEU A 130 20.16 -3.65 -14.72
N ALA A 131 19.56 -2.47 -14.59
CA ALA A 131 19.12 -1.63 -15.71
C ALA A 131 20.31 -1.30 -16.64
N ARG A 132 21.45 -0.90 -16.08
CA ARG A 132 22.68 -0.66 -16.87
C ARG A 132 23.20 -1.92 -17.56
N SER A 133 23.17 -3.07 -16.87
CA SER A 133 23.66 -4.34 -17.45
C SER A 133 22.84 -4.80 -18.65
N CYS A 134 21.55 -4.44 -18.69
CA CYS A 134 20.61 -4.80 -19.77
C CYS A 134 20.40 -3.70 -20.80
N GLY A 135 20.80 -2.45 -20.51
CA GLY A 135 20.41 -1.27 -21.28
C GLY A 135 18.92 -0.89 -21.12
N ALA A 136 18.26 -1.42 -20.09
CA ALA A 136 16.84 -1.24 -19.85
C ALA A 136 16.53 0.07 -19.08
N PRO A 137 15.34 0.68 -19.24
CA PRO A 137 14.88 1.75 -18.37
C PRO A 137 14.66 1.28 -16.94
N LEU A 138 14.88 2.21 -15.99
CA LEU A 138 14.66 2.03 -14.56
C LEU A 138 13.37 2.75 -14.15
N VAL A 139 12.37 1.99 -13.77
CA VAL A 139 11.14 2.51 -13.16
C VAL A 139 11.25 2.37 -11.65
N LEU A 140 11.06 3.46 -10.91
CA LEU A 140 11.11 3.47 -9.44
C LEU A 140 9.72 3.61 -8.86
N ASN A 141 9.36 2.79 -7.87
CA ASN A 141 8.05 2.85 -7.22
C ASN A 141 8.18 3.17 -5.72
N CYS A 142 7.66 4.32 -5.32
CA CYS A 142 7.59 4.76 -3.93
C CYS A 142 6.26 4.35 -3.28
N HIS A 143 6.31 4.07 -1.97
CA HIS A 143 5.19 3.56 -1.19
C HIS A 143 4.86 4.41 0.04
N GLY A 144 5.53 5.57 0.23
CA GLY A 144 5.32 6.52 1.31
C GLY A 144 6.24 6.30 2.52
N ALA A 145 6.50 5.06 2.91
CA ALA A 145 7.30 4.74 4.11
C ALA A 145 8.76 5.27 4.04
N GLU A 146 9.32 5.43 2.86
CA GLU A 146 10.67 5.97 2.62
C GLU A 146 10.79 7.40 3.13
N PHE A 147 9.73 8.19 2.97
CA PHE A 147 9.72 9.61 3.34
C PHE A 147 9.64 9.82 4.84
N ALA A 148 9.03 8.91 5.60
CA ALA A 148 9.04 8.97 7.06
C ALA A 148 10.46 8.94 7.63
N LEU A 149 11.35 8.10 7.07
CA LEU A 149 12.74 8.05 7.47
C LEU A 149 13.54 9.26 6.95
N ALA A 150 13.26 9.70 5.71
CA ALA A 150 13.91 10.85 5.08
C ALA A 150 13.64 12.16 5.87
N ARG A 151 12.41 12.37 6.37
CA ARG A 151 12.09 13.52 7.22
C ARG A 151 12.89 13.58 8.52
N ARG A 152 13.33 12.44 9.03
CA ARG A 152 14.08 12.36 10.31
C ARG A 152 15.60 12.42 10.15
N LYS A 153 16.13 12.09 8.97
CA LYS A 153 17.57 11.96 8.74
C LYS A 153 17.95 12.58 7.38
N ALA A 154 18.57 13.75 7.43
CA ALA A 154 18.96 14.50 6.23
C ALA A 154 19.82 13.69 5.24
N TRP A 155 20.70 12.82 5.74
CA TRP A 155 21.50 11.95 4.86
C TRP A 155 20.64 10.92 4.10
N VAL A 156 19.55 10.42 4.72
CA VAL A 156 18.58 9.53 4.03
C VAL A 156 17.80 10.33 2.99
N ALA A 157 17.37 11.54 3.32
CA ALA A 157 16.69 12.43 2.38
C ALA A 157 17.56 12.68 1.13
N GLU A 158 18.84 12.97 1.30
CA GLU A 158 19.75 13.19 0.20
C GLU A 158 20.00 11.91 -0.63
N LEU A 159 20.13 10.75 0.02
CA LEU A 159 20.26 9.48 -0.71
C LEU A 159 18.99 9.14 -1.48
N LEU A 160 17.81 9.32 -0.88
CA LEU A 160 16.52 9.10 -1.55
C LEU A 160 16.36 10.07 -2.72
N ARG A 161 16.68 11.36 -2.53
CA ARG A 161 16.66 12.36 -3.60
C ARG A 161 17.54 11.94 -4.80
N ARG A 162 18.78 11.53 -4.52
CA ARG A 162 19.70 11.03 -5.57
C ARG A 162 19.18 9.77 -6.25
N SER A 163 18.55 8.88 -5.49
CA SER A 163 17.92 7.68 -6.04
C SER A 163 16.77 8.04 -6.99
N LEU A 164 15.88 8.94 -6.59
CA LEU A 164 14.74 9.40 -7.41
C LEU A 164 15.19 10.04 -8.73
N LEU A 165 16.32 10.78 -8.72
CA LEU A 165 16.88 11.41 -9.91
C LEU A 165 17.44 10.43 -10.95
N LYS A 166 17.70 9.18 -10.58
CA LYS A 166 18.24 8.15 -11.48
C LYS A 166 17.17 7.32 -12.20
N GLY A 167 15.93 7.33 -11.69
CA GLY A 167 14.82 6.66 -12.37
C GLY A 167 14.49 7.30 -13.71
N ASP A 168 14.26 6.53 -14.74
CA ASP A 168 13.73 7.04 -16.01
C ASP A 168 12.28 7.53 -15.78
N LEU A 169 11.48 6.75 -15.04
CA LEU A 169 10.16 7.14 -14.52
C LEU A 169 10.05 6.84 -13.02
N VAL A 170 9.19 7.60 -12.33
CA VAL A 170 8.87 7.40 -10.92
C VAL A 170 7.37 7.20 -10.75
N ILE A 171 7.00 6.17 -10.00
CA ILE A 171 5.62 5.84 -9.63
C ILE A 171 5.42 6.17 -8.16
N ALA A 172 4.28 6.75 -7.83
CA ALA A 172 3.77 6.96 -6.48
C ALA A 172 2.48 6.18 -6.27
N ASN A 173 2.30 5.59 -5.09
CA ASN A 173 1.07 4.86 -4.77
C ASN A 173 -0.12 5.76 -4.37
N SER A 174 0.11 7.07 -4.22
CA SER A 174 -0.90 8.07 -3.85
C SER A 174 -0.43 9.49 -4.24
N ASN A 175 -1.35 10.44 -4.27
CA ASN A 175 -1.04 11.85 -4.49
C ASN A 175 -0.15 12.40 -3.37
N ASP A 176 -0.39 12.05 -2.11
CA ASP A 176 0.48 12.40 -0.96
C ASP A 176 1.95 11.95 -1.21
N THR A 177 2.13 10.71 -1.66
CA THR A 177 3.47 10.18 -2.01
C THR A 177 4.07 10.94 -3.20
N ALA A 178 3.27 11.30 -4.22
CA ALA A 178 3.74 12.08 -5.37
C ALA A 178 4.18 13.49 -4.96
N GLU A 179 3.45 14.15 -4.05
CA GLU A 179 3.84 15.44 -3.49
C GLU A 179 5.16 15.37 -2.73
N HIS A 180 5.37 14.31 -1.93
CA HIS A 180 6.64 14.08 -1.25
C HIS A 180 7.80 13.86 -2.23
N ILE A 181 7.58 13.14 -3.35
CA ILE A 181 8.58 12.96 -4.41
C ILE A 181 8.94 14.32 -5.01
N ARG A 182 7.93 15.12 -5.38
CA ARG A 182 8.12 16.44 -5.97
C ARG A 182 8.84 17.39 -5.02
N ALA A 183 8.42 17.46 -3.77
CA ALA A 183 9.04 18.31 -2.75
C ALA A 183 10.51 17.95 -2.50
N LEU A 184 10.85 16.64 -2.51
CA LEU A 184 12.20 16.18 -2.21
C LEU A 184 13.15 16.29 -3.41
N SER A 185 12.68 16.01 -4.64
CA SER A 185 13.53 15.81 -5.82
C SER A 185 13.23 16.72 -6.99
N GLY A 186 12.12 17.46 -6.97
CA GLY A 186 11.61 18.25 -8.10
C GLY A 186 11.05 17.38 -9.25
N ARG A 187 10.94 16.05 -9.07
CA ARG A 187 10.44 15.15 -10.10
C ARG A 187 8.94 14.96 -9.98
N GLU A 188 8.26 14.90 -11.10
CA GLU A 188 6.88 14.42 -11.18
C GLU A 188 6.86 12.88 -11.11
N ALA A 189 5.76 12.35 -10.56
CA ALA A 189 5.53 10.92 -10.46
C ALA A 189 4.18 10.54 -11.08
N VAL A 190 4.13 9.38 -11.71
CA VAL A 190 2.87 8.75 -12.13
C VAL A 190 2.16 8.22 -10.89
N VAL A 191 0.96 8.70 -10.60
CA VAL A 191 0.18 8.16 -9.47
C VAL A 191 -0.49 6.87 -9.92
N LEU A 192 -0.02 5.76 -9.36
CA LEU A 192 -0.52 4.41 -9.62
C LEU A 192 -0.81 3.70 -8.28
N PRO A 193 -2.07 3.73 -7.82
CA PRO A 193 -2.46 3.09 -6.57
C PRO A 193 -2.40 1.56 -6.67
N TYR A 194 -2.53 0.89 -5.52
CA TYR A 194 -2.66 -0.57 -5.53
C TYR A 194 -4.01 -0.98 -6.11
N GLY A 195 -3.98 -2.00 -6.96
CA GLY A 195 -5.21 -2.62 -7.46
C GLY A 195 -5.93 -3.41 -6.37
N SER A 196 -7.22 -3.60 -6.55
CA SER A 196 -8.05 -4.45 -5.70
C SER A 196 -9.06 -5.23 -6.55
N THR A 197 -9.41 -6.41 -6.07
CA THR A 197 -10.51 -7.18 -6.64
C THR A 197 -11.82 -6.65 -6.06
N VAL A 198 -12.36 -5.61 -6.70
CA VAL A 198 -13.60 -4.94 -6.27
C VAL A 198 -14.82 -5.66 -6.88
N ALA A 199 -15.08 -6.88 -6.42
CA ALA A 199 -16.36 -7.55 -6.68
C ALA A 199 -17.34 -7.16 -5.58
N ALA A 200 -18.59 -6.80 -5.92
CA ALA A 200 -19.61 -6.62 -4.89
C ALA A 200 -19.83 -7.95 -4.17
N ARG A 201 -19.40 -8.02 -2.90
CA ARG A 201 -19.39 -9.25 -2.10
C ARG A 201 -20.65 -9.42 -1.25
N SER A 202 -21.32 -8.31 -0.93
CA SER A 202 -22.55 -8.35 -0.18
C SER A 202 -23.57 -7.33 -0.67
N ARG A 203 -24.86 -7.64 -0.47
CA ARG A 203 -25.93 -6.65 -0.62
C ARG A 203 -25.99 -5.76 0.64
N PRO A 204 -26.50 -4.53 0.55
CA PRO A 204 -26.79 -3.72 1.73
C PRO A 204 -27.59 -4.54 2.73
N THR A 205 -27.05 -4.76 3.91
CA THR A 205 -27.72 -5.47 5.00
C THR A 205 -28.62 -4.48 5.74
N ARG A 206 -29.71 -4.97 6.38
CA ARG A 206 -30.45 -4.13 7.32
C ARG A 206 -29.53 -3.71 8.46
N PRO A 207 -29.67 -2.47 8.97
CA PRO A 207 -28.90 -2.03 10.12
C PRO A 207 -29.04 -3.02 11.30
N ASN A 208 -27.94 -3.23 12.01
CA ASN A 208 -27.96 -4.08 13.19
C ASN A 208 -28.74 -3.40 14.31
N PRO A 209 -29.47 -4.16 15.18
CA PRO A 209 -30.15 -3.60 16.34
C PRO A 209 -29.20 -2.84 17.28
N VAL A 210 -27.95 -3.30 17.39
CA VAL A 210 -26.83 -2.58 17.99
C VAL A 210 -25.83 -2.34 16.86
N PRO A 211 -25.60 -1.07 16.48
CA PRO A 211 -24.69 -0.75 15.38
C PRO A 211 -23.28 -1.30 15.59
N ARG A 212 -22.73 -1.89 14.52
CA ARG A 212 -21.38 -2.47 14.50
C ARG A 212 -20.43 -1.61 13.71
N ILE A 213 -19.41 -1.13 14.39
CA ILE A 213 -18.31 -0.34 13.85
C ILE A 213 -17.11 -1.24 13.68
N LEU A 214 -16.57 -1.34 12.47
CA LEU A 214 -15.44 -2.21 12.17
C LEU A 214 -14.15 -1.42 11.92
N PHE A 215 -13.08 -1.84 12.55
CA PHE A 215 -11.70 -1.49 12.19
C PHE A 215 -10.96 -2.75 11.74
N THR A 216 -10.17 -2.64 10.67
CA THR A 216 -9.31 -3.72 10.15
C THR A 216 -7.90 -3.20 9.89
N GLY A 217 -6.89 -3.93 10.36
CA GLY A 217 -5.51 -3.57 10.08
C GLY A 217 -4.53 -3.90 11.19
N ARG A 218 -3.24 -3.65 10.94
CA ARG A 218 -2.21 -3.85 11.95
C ARG A 218 -2.42 -2.92 13.14
N LEU A 219 -2.26 -3.42 14.35
CA LEU A 219 -2.35 -2.62 15.58
C LEU A 219 -1.00 -1.96 15.86
N ILE A 220 -0.66 -0.94 15.08
CA ILE A 220 0.54 -0.11 15.18
C ILE A 220 0.15 1.36 15.33
N GLN A 221 1.06 2.19 15.84
CA GLN A 221 0.76 3.57 16.25
C GLN A 221 0.07 4.37 15.13
N ARG A 222 0.61 4.37 13.90
CA ARG A 222 0.05 5.14 12.78
C ARG A 222 -1.39 4.77 12.39
N LYS A 223 -1.89 3.61 12.81
CA LYS A 223 -3.29 3.22 12.58
C LYS A 223 -4.28 3.90 13.52
N GLY A 224 -3.80 4.60 14.57
CA GLY A 224 -4.59 5.52 15.37
C GLY A 224 -5.78 4.89 16.11
N VAL A 225 -5.79 3.57 16.34
CA VAL A 225 -6.92 2.86 16.99
C VAL A 225 -7.26 3.43 18.35
N GLU A 226 -6.30 4.04 19.05
CA GLU A 226 -6.55 4.72 20.32
C GLU A 226 -7.59 5.85 20.19
N TYR A 227 -7.62 6.56 19.06
CA TYR A 227 -8.59 7.64 18.83
C TYR A 227 -10.00 7.09 18.59
N LEU A 228 -10.12 5.93 17.96
CA LEU A 228 -11.39 5.20 17.88
C LEU A 228 -11.85 4.78 19.27
N LEU A 229 -10.97 4.19 20.10
CA LEU A 229 -11.33 3.82 21.47
C LEU A 229 -11.77 5.03 22.30
N ARG A 230 -11.10 6.18 22.18
CA ARG A 230 -11.47 7.43 22.85
C ARG A 230 -12.79 8.02 22.33
N ALA A 231 -13.20 7.70 21.12
CA ALA A 231 -14.50 8.07 20.56
C ALA A 231 -15.65 7.22 21.13
N VAL A 232 -15.40 5.97 21.56
CA VAL A 232 -16.43 5.03 22.03
C VAL A 232 -17.26 5.57 23.19
N PRO A 233 -16.71 6.20 24.25
CA PRO A 233 -17.54 6.80 25.32
C PRO A 233 -18.52 7.84 24.79
N LEU A 234 -18.12 8.64 23.78
CA LEU A 234 -18.98 9.66 23.16
C LEU A 234 -20.10 9.02 22.33
N LEU A 235 -19.86 7.87 21.72
CA LEU A 235 -20.89 7.09 21.01
C LEU A 235 -21.86 6.47 22.02
N LEU A 236 -21.36 5.86 23.09
CA LEU A 236 -22.15 5.20 24.13
C LEU A 236 -23.04 6.18 24.90
N ALA A 237 -22.67 7.46 24.99
CA ALA A 237 -23.49 8.50 25.55
C ALA A 237 -24.80 8.73 24.75
N ARG A 238 -24.86 8.34 23.46
CA ARG A 238 -26.04 8.50 22.60
C ARG A 238 -26.76 7.17 22.35
N ARG A 239 -26.04 6.08 22.16
CA ARG A 239 -26.59 4.77 21.82
C ARG A 239 -25.66 3.62 22.16
N LYS A 240 -26.20 2.42 22.31
CA LYS A 240 -25.39 1.21 22.35
C LYS A 240 -24.71 1.00 21.00
N VAL A 241 -23.40 0.67 21.01
CA VAL A 241 -22.60 0.30 19.83
C VAL A 241 -21.72 -0.89 20.16
N GLU A 242 -21.33 -1.65 19.14
CA GLU A 242 -20.30 -2.69 19.20
C GLU A 242 -19.15 -2.30 18.27
N VAL A 243 -17.94 -2.18 18.82
CA VAL A 243 -16.73 -1.88 18.04
C VAL A 243 -15.92 -3.16 17.89
N ILE A 244 -15.70 -3.58 16.65
CA ILE A 244 -14.94 -4.77 16.30
C ILE A 244 -13.58 -4.33 15.75
N ILE A 245 -12.50 -4.84 16.36
CA ILE A 245 -11.13 -4.55 15.99
C ILE A 245 -10.46 -5.84 15.56
N THR A 246 -10.08 -5.93 14.27
CA THR A 246 -9.33 -7.08 13.74
C THR A 246 -7.88 -6.69 13.45
N GLY A 247 -7.00 -7.66 13.59
CA GLY A 247 -5.57 -7.54 13.31
C GLY A 247 -4.70 -7.71 14.55
N SER A 248 -3.39 -7.69 14.33
CA SER A 248 -2.36 -7.82 15.35
C SER A 248 -1.31 -6.72 15.23
N GLY A 249 -0.52 -6.50 16.28
CA GLY A 249 0.55 -5.51 16.28
C GLY A 249 1.02 -5.19 17.70
N ASP A 250 2.08 -4.40 17.79
CA ASP A 250 2.77 -4.02 19.02
C ASP A 250 1.94 -3.12 19.95
N GLN A 251 0.85 -2.52 19.46
CA GLN A 251 -0.03 -1.66 20.26
C GLN A 251 -1.16 -2.44 20.94
N ARG A 252 -1.34 -3.74 20.69
CA ARG A 252 -2.51 -4.49 21.15
C ARG A 252 -2.72 -4.39 22.66
N GLU A 253 -1.69 -4.70 23.45
CA GLU A 253 -1.78 -4.70 24.92
C GLU A 253 -2.13 -3.31 25.46
N ARG A 254 -1.51 -2.25 24.89
CA ARG A 254 -1.78 -0.86 25.23
C ARG A 254 -3.22 -0.47 24.92
N LEU A 255 -3.75 -0.88 23.77
CA LEU A 255 -5.12 -0.61 23.35
C LEU A 255 -6.14 -1.33 24.25
N GLU A 256 -5.88 -2.58 24.62
CA GLU A 256 -6.73 -3.32 25.56
C GLU A 256 -6.70 -2.69 26.97
N ALA A 257 -5.54 -2.20 27.42
CA ALA A 257 -5.42 -1.45 28.67
C ALA A 257 -6.23 -0.13 28.61
N LEU A 258 -6.13 0.62 27.50
CA LEU A 258 -6.92 1.84 27.28
C LEU A 258 -8.43 1.55 27.28
N ALA A 259 -8.88 0.44 26.70
CA ALA A 259 -10.29 0.07 26.72
C ALA A 259 -10.80 -0.20 28.15
N ARG A 260 -9.95 -0.79 29.01
CA ARG A 260 -10.26 -0.95 30.46
C ARG A 260 -10.32 0.40 31.19
N GLU A 261 -9.31 1.26 30.96
CA GLU A 261 -9.26 2.60 31.56
C GLU A 261 -10.50 3.43 31.22
N LEU A 262 -10.94 3.36 29.95
CA LEU A 262 -12.14 4.06 29.49
C LEU A 262 -13.47 3.39 29.90
N GLY A 263 -13.45 2.21 30.52
CA GLY A 263 -14.65 1.49 30.93
C GLY A 263 -15.47 0.90 29.78
N ILE A 264 -14.88 0.73 28.59
CA ILE A 264 -15.58 0.36 27.34
C ILE A 264 -15.41 -1.09 26.92
N VAL A 265 -14.83 -1.94 27.77
CA VAL A 265 -14.57 -3.37 27.46
C VAL A 265 -15.84 -4.10 27.02
N HIS A 266 -17.00 -3.71 27.55
CA HIS A 266 -18.29 -4.29 27.20
C HIS A 266 -18.77 -3.96 25.77
N ALA A 267 -18.21 -2.93 25.15
CA ALA A 267 -18.58 -2.44 23.82
C ALA A 267 -17.49 -2.69 22.76
N VAL A 268 -16.30 -3.16 23.13
CA VAL A 268 -15.14 -3.32 22.23
C VAL A 268 -14.69 -4.78 22.22
N ARG A 269 -14.49 -5.33 21.02
CA ARG A 269 -14.00 -6.71 20.83
C ARG A 269 -12.75 -6.72 19.97
N PHE A 270 -11.63 -7.22 20.52
CA PHE A 270 -10.39 -7.46 19.81
C PHE A 270 -10.35 -8.91 19.32
N LEU A 271 -10.53 -9.13 18.02
CA LEU A 271 -10.56 -10.48 17.43
C LEU A 271 -9.17 -11.03 17.11
N GLY A 272 -8.13 -10.16 17.10
CA GLY A 272 -6.81 -10.57 16.66
C GLY A 272 -6.73 -10.74 15.14
N PHE A 273 -5.72 -11.48 14.68
CA PHE A 273 -5.62 -11.85 13.26
C PHE A 273 -6.72 -12.85 12.94
N VAL A 274 -7.47 -12.59 11.87
CA VAL A 274 -8.57 -13.43 11.41
C VAL A 274 -8.30 -13.94 10.00
N SER A 275 -8.93 -15.07 9.61
CA SER A 275 -8.84 -15.56 8.23
C SER A 275 -9.55 -14.62 7.25
N ASN A 276 -9.27 -14.76 5.96
CA ASN A 276 -9.93 -13.97 4.92
C ASN A 276 -11.46 -14.16 4.93
N GLU A 277 -11.94 -15.38 5.19
CA GLU A 277 -13.37 -15.69 5.28
C GLU A 277 -14.02 -15.01 6.49
N GLU A 278 -13.30 -14.95 7.62
CA GLU A 278 -13.81 -14.23 8.80
C GLU A 278 -13.76 -12.72 8.59
N LEU A 279 -12.71 -12.20 7.96
CA LEU A 279 -12.60 -10.80 7.60
C LEU A 279 -13.76 -10.37 6.68
N ASP A 280 -14.06 -11.17 5.67
CA ASP A 280 -15.18 -10.97 4.76
C ASP A 280 -16.53 -10.94 5.51
N ARG A 281 -16.72 -11.87 6.47
CA ARG A 281 -17.89 -11.88 7.36
C ARG A 281 -18.01 -10.63 8.23
N GLN A 282 -16.88 -10.11 8.75
CA GLN A 282 -16.89 -8.89 9.55
C GLN A 282 -17.27 -7.67 8.69
N TYR A 283 -16.72 -7.53 7.49
CA TYR A 283 -17.14 -6.49 6.55
C TYR A 283 -18.63 -6.62 6.19
N ALA A 284 -19.10 -7.83 5.90
CA ALA A 284 -20.51 -8.04 5.58
C ALA A 284 -21.46 -7.62 6.72
N ARG A 285 -21.06 -7.87 7.98
CA ARG A 285 -21.89 -7.67 9.18
C ARG A 285 -21.78 -6.27 9.81
N CYS A 286 -20.76 -5.48 9.48
CA CYS A 286 -20.64 -4.14 10.06
C CYS A 286 -21.67 -3.18 9.43
N ASP A 287 -22.00 -2.10 10.14
CA ASP A 287 -22.82 -1.01 9.64
C ASP A 287 -21.95 0.07 8.99
N LEU A 288 -20.74 0.27 9.49
CA LEU A 288 -19.73 1.16 8.91
C LEU A 288 -18.29 0.69 9.25
N TRP A 289 -17.34 1.13 8.43
CA TRP A 289 -15.92 0.88 8.64
C TRP A 289 -15.18 2.18 8.96
N VAL A 290 -14.18 2.10 9.86
CA VAL A 290 -13.44 3.26 10.34
C VAL A 290 -11.95 3.10 10.14
N ASN A 291 -11.29 4.14 9.63
CA ASN A 291 -9.83 4.24 9.55
C ASN A 291 -9.32 5.50 10.27
N PRO A 292 -9.02 5.45 11.57
CA PRO A 292 -8.59 6.59 12.35
C PRO A 292 -7.07 6.83 12.27
N SER A 293 -6.45 6.53 11.12
CA SER A 293 -4.99 6.63 10.94
C SER A 293 -4.47 8.05 11.22
N ILE A 294 -3.20 8.12 11.62
CA ILE A 294 -2.54 9.37 12.00
C ILE A 294 -1.15 9.46 11.37
N VAL A 295 -0.57 10.63 11.38
CA VAL A 295 0.89 10.76 11.32
C VAL A 295 1.42 10.42 12.72
N ASP A 296 2.20 9.33 12.82
CA ASP A 296 2.77 8.87 14.07
C ASP A 296 4.00 9.72 14.48
N ASP A 297 4.56 9.44 15.66
CA ASP A 297 5.73 10.15 16.21
C ASP A 297 6.99 10.02 15.32
N ARG A 298 6.97 9.15 14.33
CA ARG A 298 8.06 8.94 13.37
C ARG A 298 7.81 9.63 12.04
N GLY A 299 6.64 10.28 11.89
CA GLY A 299 6.20 10.87 10.64
C GLY A 299 5.73 9.82 9.62
N ASP A 300 5.46 8.57 10.05
CA ASP A 300 4.86 7.54 9.19
C ASP A 300 3.34 7.64 9.24
N THR A 301 2.68 7.42 8.11
CA THR A 301 1.23 7.49 7.98
C THR A 301 0.70 6.46 6.99
N GLU A 302 -0.57 6.57 6.64
CA GLU A 302 -1.21 5.67 5.68
C GLU A 302 -0.83 6.02 4.23
N GLY A 303 -0.37 5.01 3.48
CA GLY A 303 0.03 5.21 2.07
C GLY A 303 -1.13 5.33 1.09
N LEU A 304 -2.26 4.66 1.35
CA LEU A 304 -3.45 4.70 0.47
C LEU A 304 -4.77 4.42 1.20
N GLY A 305 -4.78 3.64 2.29
CA GLY A 305 -6.02 3.27 2.97
C GLY A 305 -6.78 2.12 2.29
N VAL A 306 -6.09 1.06 1.87
CA VAL A 306 -6.67 -0.11 1.16
C VAL A 306 -7.91 -0.69 1.85
N GLY A 307 -7.99 -0.65 3.19
CA GLY A 307 -9.17 -1.11 3.94
C GLY A 307 -10.49 -0.40 3.56
N ALA A 308 -10.42 0.86 3.09
CA ALA A 308 -11.61 1.54 2.58
C ALA A 308 -12.13 0.87 1.30
N ILE A 309 -11.22 0.45 0.41
CA ILE A 309 -11.56 -0.24 -0.84
C ILE A 309 -12.24 -1.60 -0.54
N GLU A 310 -11.75 -2.29 0.49
CA GLU A 310 -12.36 -3.54 0.98
C GLU A 310 -13.76 -3.29 1.57
N ALA A 311 -13.94 -2.23 2.37
CA ALA A 311 -15.24 -1.82 2.90
C ALA A 311 -16.23 -1.48 1.76
N TYR A 312 -15.78 -0.78 0.73
CA TYR A 312 -16.59 -0.45 -0.45
C TYR A 312 -17.02 -1.70 -1.24
N ALA A 313 -16.20 -2.75 -1.31
CA ALA A 313 -16.60 -4.02 -1.92
C ALA A 313 -17.84 -4.64 -1.23
N HIS A 314 -18.08 -4.26 0.03
CA HIS A 314 -19.26 -4.64 0.82
C HIS A 314 -20.32 -3.51 0.90
N CYS A 315 -20.21 -2.46 0.07
CA CYS A 315 -21.10 -1.28 0.11
C CYS A 315 -21.16 -0.62 1.49
N LYS A 316 -20.09 -0.68 2.29
CA LYS A 316 -20.09 -0.07 3.63
C LYS A 316 -19.64 1.39 3.56
N PRO A 317 -20.36 2.28 4.29
CA PRO A 317 -19.90 3.65 4.44
C PRO A 317 -18.59 3.68 5.25
N VAL A 318 -17.75 4.66 4.94
CA VAL A 318 -16.43 4.81 5.52
C VAL A 318 -16.33 6.12 6.30
N VAL A 319 -15.75 6.07 7.50
CA VAL A 319 -15.27 7.26 8.21
C VAL A 319 -13.75 7.11 8.36
N ALA A 320 -12.98 8.09 7.90
CA ALA A 320 -11.53 8.00 7.93
C ALA A 320 -10.89 9.34 8.30
N SER A 321 -9.65 9.29 8.80
CA SER A 321 -8.86 10.51 9.02
C SER A 321 -8.41 11.10 7.70
N ASP A 322 -8.41 12.44 7.62
CA ASP A 322 -7.86 13.20 6.49
C ASP A 322 -6.34 13.30 6.64
N VAL A 323 -5.61 12.25 6.23
CA VAL A 323 -4.16 12.16 6.40
C VAL A 323 -3.52 11.21 5.40
N GLY A 324 -2.32 11.56 4.94
CA GLY A 324 -1.54 10.75 4.00
C GLY A 324 -2.30 10.47 2.71
N GLY A 325 -2.23 9.25 2.21
CA GLY A 325 -2.95 8.84 1.00
C GLY A 325 -4.42 8.43 1.20
N ILE A 326 -5.01 8.62 2.39
CA ILE A 326 -6.43 8.30 2.63
C ILE A 326 -7.37 9.11 1.73
N PRO A 327 -7.16 10.43 1.47
CA PRO A 327 -8.02 11.20 0.56
C PRO A 327 -8.07 10.67 -0.88
N ASP A 328 -7.08 9.88 -1.30
CA ASP A 328 -7.10 9.21 -2.62
C ASP A 328 -8.09 8.02 -2.65
N ALA A 329 -8.36 7.42 -1.50
CA ALA A 329 -9.28 6.29 -1.37
C ALA A 329 -10.68 6.72 -0.89
N VAL A 330 -10.80 7.88 -0.23
CA VAL A 330 -12.06 8.36 0.37
C VAL A 330 -12.31 9.81 -0.04
N VAL A 331 -13.36 10.04 -0.83
CA VAL A 331 -13.80 11.38 -1.23
C VAL A 331 -14.85 11.86 -0.22
N HIS A 332 -14.52 12.95 0.51
CA HIS A 332 -15.40 13.48 1.57
C HIS A 332 -16.79 13.85 1.04
N GLY A 333 -17.85 13.35 1.70
CA GLY A 333 -19.25 13.60 1.35
C GLY A 333 -19.76 12.82 0.13
N GLU A 334 -18.88 12.18 -0.63
CA GLU A 334 -19.24 11.40 -1.83
C GLU A 334 -19.12 9.88 -1.61
N THR A 335 -17.98 9.40 -1.08
CA THR A 335 -17.75 7.98 -0.84
C THR A 335 -17.58 7.64 0.64
N GLY A 336 -17.33 8.64 1.49
CA GLY A 336 -17.15 8.51 2.92
C GLY A 336 -17.07 9.87 3.59
N LEU A 337 -16.77 9.88 4.89
CA LEU A 337 -16.52 11.10 5.65
C LEU A 337 -15.07 11.15 6.10
N LEU A 338 -14.36 12.23 5.77
CA LEU A 338 -13.04 12.54 6.28
C LEU A 338 -13.14 13.43 7.51
N VAL A 339 -12.34 13.14 8.52
CA VAL A 339 -12.25 13.89 9.78
C VAL A 339 -10.79 14.21 10.10
N PRO A 340 -10.48 15.28 10.87
CA PRO A 340 -9.13 15.55 11.33
C PRO A 340 -8.53 14.34 12.05
N GLU A 341 -7.25 14.08 11.83
CA GLU A 341 -6.53 13.06 12.59
C GLU A 341 -6.47 13.43 14.09
N LYS A 342 -6.33 12.41 14.95
CA LYS A 342 -6.18 12.61 16.40
C LYS A 342 -7.36 13.33 17.08
N ASP A 343 -8.53 13.37 16.43
CA ASP A 343 -9.76 13.98 16.98
C ASP A 343 -10.85 12.94 17.22
N PRO A 344 -10.95 12.37 18.45
CA PRO A 344 -12.02 11.44 18.81
C PRO A 344 -13.41 12.04 18.76
N ARG A 345 -13.54 13.38 18.94
CA ARG A 345 -14.84 14.06 18.91
C ARG A 345 -15.36 14.15 17.47
N ALA A 346 -14.53 14.63 16.54
CA ALA A 346 -14.88 14.66 15.12
C ALA A 346 -15.21 13.26 14.59
N LEU A 347 -14.44 12.25 15.02
CA LEU A 347 -14.67 10.86 14.66
C LEU A 347 -16.04 10.37 15.17
N ALA A 348 -16.38 10.63 16.44
CA ALA A 348 -17.67 10.26 17.02
C ALA A 348 -18.85 11.00 16.35
N VAL A 349 -18.67 12.28 16.00
CA VAL A 349 -19.69 13.05 15.27
C VAL A 349 -19.97 12.44 13.90
N ALA A 350 -18.93 12.16 13.12
CA ALA A 350 -19.07 11.57 11.79
C ALA A 350 -19.70 10.18 11.84
N ILE A 351 -19.29 9.33 12.79
CA ILE A 351 -19.88 8.01 13.01
C ILE A 351 -21.37 8.14 13.35
N ASN A 352 -21.72 8.99 14.32
CA ASN A 352 -23.11 9.20 14.71
C ASN A 352 -23.96 9.72 13.54
N TRP A 353 -23.43 10.63 12.72
CA TRP A 353 -24.14 11.14 11.55
C TRP A 353 -24.53 10.01 10.60
N LEU A 354 -23.60 9.09 10.27
CA LEU A 354 -23.91 7.95 9.41
C LEU A 354 -24.88 6.94 10.06
N LEU A 355 -24.85 6.80 11.39
CA LEU A 355 -25.78 5.94 12.12
C LEU A 355 -27.18 6.58 12.26
N ASP A 356 -27.27 7.91 12.23
CA ASP A 356 -28.53 8.66 12.30
C ASP A 356 -29.20 8.78 10.91
N ASP A 357 -28.42 8.74 9.82
CA ASP A 357 -28.90 8.85 8.45
C ASP A 357 -28.54 7.59 7.62
N PRO A 358 -29.33 6.52 7.70
CA PRO A 358 -29.10 5.30 6.93
C PRO A 358 -29.16 5.51 5.40
N VAL A 359 -29.87 6.56 4.93
CA VAL A 359 -29.98 6.89 3.50
C VAL A 359 -28.65 7.43 3.02
N LEU A 360 -28.08 8.39 3.74
CA LEU A 360 -26.73 8.91 3.48
C LEU A 360 -25.69 7.78 3.53
N ALA A 361 -25.69 6.98 4.61
CA ALA A 361 -24.78 5.86 4.79
C ALA A 361 -24.82 4.89 3.61
N ALA A 362 -26.01 4.49 3.18
CA ALA A 362 -26.18 3.60 2.03
C ALA A 362 -25.76 4.26 0.70
N ARG A 363 -25.97 5.57 0.54
CA ARG A 363 -25.51 6.33 -0.63
C ARG A 363 -23.99 6.33 -0.71
N LEU A 364 -23.31 6.71 0.39
CA LEU A 364 -21.84 6.75 0.44
C LEU A 364 -21.23 5.37 0.18
N GLY A 365 -21.77 4.30 0.76
CA GLY A 365 -21.31 2.95 0.51
C GLY A 365 -21.45 2.50 -0.96
N ARG A 366 -22.56 2.84 -1.63
CA ARG A 366 -22.74 2.55 -3.07
C ARG A 366 -21.79 3.38 -3.94
N ASN A 367 -21.71 4.67 -3.68
CA ASN A 367 -20.77 5.55 -4.40
C ASN A 367 -19.32 5.06 -4.22
N GLY A 368 -18.96 4.63 -3.00
CA GLY A 368 -17.65 4.06 -2.70
C GLY A 368 -17.36 2.81 -3.55
N LEU A 369 -18.33 1.90 -3.70
CA LEU A 369 -18.18 0.72 -4.55
C LEU A 369 -17.95 1.11 -6.02
N GLU A 370 -18.71 2.05 -6.56
CA GLU A 370 -18.55 2.52 -7.94
C GLU A 370 -17.21 3.23 -8.14
N PHE A 371 -16.81 4.07 -7.19
CA PHE A 371 -15.52 4.74 -7.18
C PHE A 371 -14.38 3.72 -7.15
N ALA A 372 -14.44 2.75 -6.23
CA ALA A 372 -13.41 1.72 -6.11
C ALA A 372 -13.27 0.87 -7.38
N ARG A 373 -14.39 0.52 -8.03
CA ARG A 373 -14.38 -0.19 -9.31
C ARG A 373 -13.73 0.61 -10.44
N ARG A 374 -13.96 1.92 -10.47
CA ARG A 374 -13.38 2.79 -11.50
C ARG A 374 -11.91 3.06 -11.25
N GLN A 375 -11.51 3.29 -9.99
CA GLN A 375 -10.17 3.77 -9.66
C GLN A 375 -9.16 2.68 -9.33
N PHE A 376 -9.61 1.58 -8.69
CA PHE A 376 -8.74 0.55 -8.12
C PHE A 376 -8.91 -0.82 -8.77
N CYS A 377 -9.69 -0.96 -9.87
CA CYS A 377 -9.80 -2.23 -10.55
C CYS A 377 -8.44 -2.62 -11.18
N TRP A 378 -8.12 -3.89 -11.07
CA TRP A 378 -6.85 -4.42 -11.55
C TRP A 378 -6.60 -4.18 -13.03
N ASP A 379 -7.64 -4.24 -13.88
CA ASP A 379 -7.46 -4.06 -15.32
C ASP A 379 -6.98 -2.65 -15.64
N ARG A 380 -7.57 -1.62 -15.01
CA ARG A 380 -7.10 -0.24 -15.14
C ARG A 380 -5.68 -0.08 -14.62
N ILE A 381 -5.39 -0.59 -13.42
CA ILE A 381 -4.06 -0.48 -12.80
C ILE A 381 -3.01 -1.18 -13.65
N THR A 382 -3.33 -2.37 -14.19
CA THR A 382 -2.39 -3.11 -15.04
C THR A 382 -2.18 -2.40 -16.38
N ASN A 383 -3.24 -1.83 -17.01
CA ASN A 383 -3.10 -1.02 -18.22
C ASN A 383 -2.19 0.18 -17.99
N GLN A 384 -2.43 0.93 -16.90
CA GLN A 384 -1.62 2.11 -16.58
C GLN A 384 -0.16 1.73 -16.26
N LEU A 385 0.07 0.58 -15.63
CA LEU A 385 1.42 0.08 -15.38
C LEU A 385 2.15 -0.31 -16.68
N GLU A 386 1.45 -0.98 -17.61
CA GLU A 386 1.98 -1.29 -18.94
C GLU A 386 2.31 -0.02 -19.73
N ASP A 387 1.40 0.96 -19.75
CA ASP A 387 1.62 2.24 -20.40
C ASP A 387 2.86 2.93 -19.83
N THR A 388 3.02 2.94 -18.49
CA THR A 388 4.22 3.48 -17.82
C THR A 388 5.51 2.76 -18.26
N TYR A 389 5.46 1.45 -18.47
CA TYR A 389 6.62 0.70 -18.98
C TYR A 389 6.94 1.07 -20.44
N PHE A 390 5.94 1.16 -21.30
CA PHE A 390 6.15 1.56 -22.69
C PHE A 390 6.66 3.00 -22.81
N GLU A 391 6.16 3.92 -21.99
CA GLU A 391 6.68 5.29 -21.90
C GLU A 391 8.15 5.31 -21.48
N ALA A 392 8.54 4.52 -20.46
CA ALA A 392 9.93 4.43 -20.01
C ALA A 392 10.86 3.90 -21.10
N ILE A 393 10.39 2.90 -21.88
CA ILE A 393 11.15 2.33 -23.00
C ILE A 393 11.29 3.38 -24.13
N ALA A 394 10.20 4.09 -24.46
CA ALA A 394 10.19 5.12 -25.50
C ALA A 394 11.10 6.31 -25.14
N ALA A 395 11.08 6.76 -23.89
CA ALA A 395 11.91 7.86 -23.40
C ALA A 395 13.41 7.55 -23.54
N ARG A 396 13.79 6.27 -23.41
CA ARG A 396 15.20 5.85 -23.50
C ARG A 396 15.66 5.56 -24.94
N ASN A 397 14.72 5.23 -25.85
CA ASN A 397 14.98 4.92 -27.25
C ASN A 397 14.12 5.80 -28.19
N PRO A 398 14.37 7.10 -28.32
CA PRO A 398 13.51 8.02 -29.09
C PRO A 398 13.43 7.71 -30.59
N VAL A 399 14.25 6.81 -31.11
CA VAL A 399 14.27 6.42 -32.55
C VAL A 399 13.26 5.30 -32.88
N ALA A 400 12.74 4.55 -31.88
CA ALA A 400 11.88 3.39 -32.10
C ALA A 400 10.36 3.70 -32.16
N THR A 401 9.95 4.96 -31.91
CA THR A 401 8.54 5.34 -31.80
C THR A 401 8.12 6.36 -32.85
N ARG A 402 8.06 5.95 -34.14
CA ARG A 402 7.32 6.67 -35.18
C ARG A 402 6.02 5.98 -35.57
N GLU A 403 5.26 5.49 -34.62
CA GLU A 403 3.82 5.25 -34.79
C GLU A 403 3.06 6.13 -33.79
N PRO A 404 2.03 6.87 -34.22
CA PRO A 404 1.38 7.87 -33.37
C PRO A 404 0.56 7.18 -32.28
N VAL A 405 0.96 7.39 -31.03
CA VAL A 405 0.10 7.13 -29.87
C VAL A 405 -1.13 8.02 -29.99
N ARG A 406 -2.32 7.44 -30.05
CA ARG A 406 -3.59 8.18 -30.00
C ARG A 406 -3.60 9.02 -28.73
N ALA A 407 -3.74 10.34 -28.92
CA ALA A 407 -3.86 11.30 -27.82
C ALA A 407 -4.99 10.87 -26.87
N ALA A 408 -4.66 10.68 -25.61
CA ALA A 408 -5.64 10.53 -24.55
C ALA A 408 -6.39 11.88 -24.42
N GLU A 409 -7.69 11.85 -24.63
CA GLU A 409 -8.56 13.02 -24.41
C GLU A 409 -8.45 13.45 -22.95
N SER A 410 -7.95 14.66 -22.75
CA SER A 410 -7.94 15.35 -21.47
C SER A 410 -9.38 15.71 -21.09
N PHE A 411 -9.97 14.98 -20.18
CA PHE A 411 -11.21 15.40 -19.53
C PHE A 411 -10.91 16.52 -18.52
N ALA A 412 -10.98 17.75 -18.99
CA ALA A 412 -11.19 18.90 -18.13
C ALA A 412 -12.63 18.82 -17.61
N GLY A 413 -12.78 18.68 -16.28
CA GLY A 413 -14.08 18.65 -15.63
C GLY A 413 -14.81 19.98 -15.81
N VAL A 414 -16.02 19.89 -16.33
CA VAL A 414 -17.02 20.97 -16.28
C VAL A 414 -17.58 20.99 -14.87
N VAL A 415 -17.35 22.08 -14.15
CA VAL A 415 -18.05 22.43 -12.92
C VAL A 415 -19.35 23.12 -13.35
N PRO A 416 -20.56 22.65 -12.98
CA PRO A 416 -21.76 23.48 -13.09
C PRO A 416 -21.87 24.41 -11.88
N ALA A 417 -22.30 25.61 -12.15
CA ALA A 417 -22.56 26.68 -11.19
C ALA A 417 -23.68 26.33 -10.17
#